data_76448f62cdb9b1b27c69708f9c4b97ad
#
_entry.id   76448f62cdb9b1b27c69708f9c4b97ad
#
_cell.length_a   1.000
_cell.length_b   1.000
_cell.length_c   1.000
_cell.angle_alpha   90.00
_cell.angle_beta   90.00
_cell.angle_gamma   90.00
#
_symmetry.space_group_name_H-M   'P 1'
#
loop_
_entity.id
_entity.type
_entity.pdbx_description
1 polymer ?
#
loop_
_entity_poly.entity_id
_entity_poly.type
_entity_poly.pdbx_seq_one_letter_code
_entity_poly.pdbx_strand_id
1 'polypeptide(L)'
;MGAYIAPFFTLLFKEIIMEIAPIYDVGGSLPVSLEAFRNRPCALPFGHPAYVPPSPQEVDCLVKLTGWSQSVAAALVGVSFNPKKGSSTIRKWRARPDSDDARAIPYSAWRLMLLYARVVSIDDGLAAIDRQSVGG
;
A
#
# COMPACT_ATOMS: atom_id res chain seq x y z
N MET A 1 3.83 -8.47 20.78
CA MET A 1 3.79 -8.32 21.32
C MET A 1 3.20 -8.14 21.23
N GLY A 2 3.84 -8.55 20.86
CA GLY A 2 3.37 -8.61 21.12
C GLY A 2 3.22 -8.59 20.71
N ALA A 3 3.08 -9.16 20.39
CA ALA A 3 2.92 -9.11 20.43
C ALA A 3 2.85 -9.12 20.26
N TYR A 4 2.97 -9.26 20.24
CA TYR A 4 2.91 -9.07 20.43
C TYR A 4 3.17 -9.38 20.40
N ILE A 5 3.09 -10.10 20.10
CA ILE A 5 3.29 -10.15 20.41
C ILE A 5 3.45 -10.32 20.39
N ALA A 6 3.66 -10.77 20.08
CA ALA A 6 3.77 -10.79 20.44
C ALA A 6 3.82 -10.88 20.35
N PRO A 7 3.89 -11.13 20.10
CA PRO A 7 3.96 -11.02 20.29
C PRO A 7 4.29 -10.79 20.34
N PHE A 8 4.28 -10.96 20.24
CA PHE A 8 4.55 -10.47 20.66
C PHE A 8 5.01 -10.69 20.62
N PHE A 9 5.02 -11.32 20.25
CA PHE A 9 5.52 -11.25 20.55
C PHE A 9 5.67 -11.43 20.10
N THR A 10 5.57 -11.92 19.73
CA THR A 10 5.74 -11.82 19.59
C THR A 10 5.96 -11.38 19.29
N LEU A 11 5.99 -11.11 19.13
CA LEU A 11 6.18 -10.47 19.11
C LEU A 11 6.78 -10.28 19.21
N LEU A 12 6.81 -10.45 19.26
CA LEU A 12 7.46 -10.06 19.62
C LEU A 12 8.15 -10.46 19.34
N PHE A 13 8.13 -11.08 19.04
CA PHE A 13 8.89 -11.09 18.89
C PHE A 13 9.02 -11.01 18.06
N LYS A 14 8.47 -11.13 17.57
CA LYS A 14 8.72 -10.74 16.81
C LYS A 14 8.95 -9.77 16.72
N GLU A 15 8.81 -9.23 16.96
CA GLU A 15 9.07 -8.30 17.04
C GLU A 15 9.93 -7.99 17.15
N ILE A 16 10.00 -8.36 17.34
CA ILE A 16 11.10 -7.98 17.63
C ILE A 16 12.03 -8.23 16.91
N ILE A 17 11.86 -8.79 16.42
CA ILE A 17 12.70 -8.80 15.50
C ILE A 17 12.46 -7.92 14.48
N MET A 18 11.67 -7.47 14.46
CA MET A 18 11.58 -6.74 13.65
C MET A 18 11.79 -5.64 13.92
N GLU A 19 11.91 -5.34 14.60
CA GLU A 19 12.27 -4.37 14.75
C GLU A 19 13.27 -4.12 14.45
N ILE A 20 13.54 -4.72 14.47
CA ILE A 20 14.61 -4.50 13.97
C ILE A 20 14.66 -4.54 12.64
N ALA A 21 14.05 -4.71 12.30
CA ALA A 21 14.16 -4.61 11.24
C ALA A 21 13.60 -4.29 10.60
N PRO A 22 13.33 -4.05 10.71
CA PRO A 22 12.79 -3.77 10.10
C PRO A 22 12.71 -3.74 9.35
N ILE A 23 12.70 -3.83 9.38
CA ILE A 23 12.54 -3.92 8.87
C ILE A 23 12.53 -4.34 8.09
N TYR A 24 12.31 -4.63 8.20
CA TYR A 24 11.96 -5.08 7.56
C TYR A 24 11.66 -5.50 6.74
N ASP A 25 11.59 -5.58 6.39
CA ASP A 25 11.20 -6.00 5.79
C ASP A 25 11.06 -6.30 5.39
N VAL A 26 11.15 -6.22 5.60
CA VAL A 26 11.18 -6.61 5.13
C VAL A 26 10.94 -7.55 4.59
N GLY A 27 11.44 -7.75 4.85
CA GLY A 27 11.66 -8.76 3.92
C GLY A 27 10.52 -9.38 3.26
N GLY A 28 9.92 -9.54 2.58
CA GLY A 28 8.87 -10.26 1.91
C GLY A 28 7.54 -10.35 2.63
N SER A 29 7.51 -9.84 3.82
CA SER A 29 6.28 -9.88 4.61
C SER A 29 5.27 -8.85 4.11
N LEU A 30 4.03 -9.28 3.86
CA LEU A 30 2.97 -8.38 3.44
C LEU A 30 2.09 -8.01 4.61
N PRO A 31 1.44 -6.83 4.56
CA PRO A 31 0.54 -6.43 5.63
C PRO A 31 -0.62 -7.41 5.77
N VAL A 32 -1.03 -7.67 7.00
CA VAL A 32 -2.16 -8.55 7.27
C VAL A 32 -3.45 -7.76 7.55
N SER A 33 -3.36 -6.43 7.57
CA SER A 33 -4.50 -5.55 7.80
C SER A 33 -4.27 -4.22 7.10
N LEU A 34 -5.36 -3.47 6.91
CA LEU A 34 -5.26 -2.13 6.34
C LEU A 34 -4.45 -1.21 7.25
N GLU A 35 -4.58 -1.38 8.56
CA GLU A 35 -3.84 -0.57 9.50
C GLU A 35 -2.33 -0.78 9.37
N ALA A 36 -1.91 -2.01 9.07
CA ALA A 36 -0.50 -2.31 8.91
C ALA A 36 0.12 -1.61 7.70
N PHE A 37 -0.70 -1.22 6.72
CA PHE A 37 -0.20 -0.46 5.57
C PHE A 37 0.29 0.93 5.95
N ARG A 38 -0.22 1.52 7.03
CA ARG A 38 0.13 2.88 7.42
C ARG A 38 1.62 3.06 7.68
N ASN A 39 2.31 2.00 8.06
CA ASN A 39 3.71 2.07 8.42
C ASN A 39 4.64 1.70 7.27
N ARG A 40 4.10 1.46 6.09
CA ARG A 40 4.92 1.06 4.95
C ARG A 40 5.36 2.29 4.16
N PRO A 41 6.56 2.24 3.55
CA PRO A 41 7.05 3.36 2.75
C PRO A 41 6.09 3.77 1.63
N CYS A 42 5.35 2.83 1.06
CA CYS A 42 4.42 3.14 -0.03
C CYS A 42 3.19 3.92 0.43
N ALA A 43 2.95 4.04 1.74
CA ALA A 43 1.86 4.85 2.27
C ALA A 43 2.27 6.29 2.55
N LEU A 44 3.54 6.61 2.39
CA LEU A 44 4.05 7.97 2.61
C LEU A 44 3.63 8.89 1.47
N PRO A 45 3.61 10.22 1.71
CA PRO A 45 3.36 11.18 0.64
C PRO A 45 4.44 11.12 -0.44
N PHE A 46 4.09 11.48 -1.66
CA PHE A 46 4.98 11.38 -2.81
C PHE A 46 6.32 12.10 -2.60
N GLY A 47 6.28 13.28 -1.98
CA GLY A 47 7.50 14.07 -1.77
C GLY A 47 8.33 13.66 -0.57
N HIS A 48 7.89 12.66 0.20
CA HIS A 48 8.64 12.23 1.38
C HIS A 48 9.92 11.49 0.95
N PRO A 49 11.08 11.80 1.58
CA PRO A 49 12.34 11.17 1.16
C PRO A 49 12.34 9.65 1.26
N ALA A 50 11.54 9.08 2.15
CA ALA A 50 11.48 7.63 2.34
C ALA A 50 10.38 6.96 1.53
N TYR A 51 9.65 7.71 0.69
CA TYR A 51 8.61 7.12 -0.13
C TYR A 51 9.19 6.09 -1.11
N VAL A 52 8.55 4.95 -1.20
CA VAL A 52 8.89 3.91 -2.18
C VAL A 52 7.57 3.48 -2.84
N PRO A 53 7.53 3.41 -4.18
CA PRO A 53 6.31 2.93 -4.86
C PRO A 53 5.92 1.54 -4.37
N PRO A 54 4.63 1.21 -4.37
CA PRO A 54 4.21 -0.13 -3.94
C PRO A 54 4.68 -1.17 -4.94
N SER A 55 5.00 -2.35 -4.42
CA SER A 55 5.20 -3.52 -5.28
C SER A 55 3.85 -4.02 -5.78
N PRO A 56 3.84 -4.81 -6.88
CA PRO A 56 2.58 -5.42 -7.32
C PRO A 56 1.93 -6.28 -6.23
N GLN A 57 2.73 -6.93 -5.39
CA GLN A 57 2.22 -7.71 -4.29
C GLN A 57 1.52 -6.83 -3.26
N GLU A 58 2.04 -5.64 -3.01
CA GLU A 58 1.39 -4.68 -2.11
C GLU A 58 0.08 -4.18 -2.69
N VAL A 59 0.04 -3.90 -3.99
CA VAL A 59 -1.21 -3.51 -4.66
C VAL A 59 -2.24 -4.63 -4.53
N ASP A 60 -1.84 -5.85 -4.84
CA ASP A 60 -2.71 -7.02 -4.74
C ASP A 60 -3.22 -7.22 -3.32
N CYS A 61 -2.33 -7.07 -2.34
CA CYS A 61 -2.66 -7.22 -0.94
C CYS A 61 -3.70 -6.18 -0.49
N LEU A 62 -3.52 -4.93 -0.88
CA LEU A 62 -4.48 -3.88 -0.53
C LEU A 62 -5.87 -4.18 -1.09
N VAL A 63 -5.93 -4.57 -2.36
CA VAL A 63 -7.22 -4.88 -3.00
C VAL A 63 -7.90 -6.05 -2.29
N LYS A 64 -7.13 -7.07 -1.91
CA LYS A 64 -7.69 -8.21 -1.19
C LYS A 64 -8.19 -7.83 0.20
N LEU A 65 -7.43 -7.01 0.91
CA LEU A 65 -7.82 -6.60 2.26
C LEU A 65 -9.08 -5.75 2.26
N THR A 66 -9.28 -4.92 1.23
CA THR A 66 -10.48 -4.09 1.11
C THR A 66 -11.69 -4.90 0.66
N GLY A 67 -11.46 -6.03 0.00
CA GLY A 67 -12.54 -6.81 -0.58
C GLY A 67 -13.06 -6.27 -1.90
N TRP A 68 -12.41 -5.28 -2.49
CA TRP A 68 -12.84 -4.73 -3.78
C TRP A 68 -12.67 -5.75 -4.90
N SER A 69 -13.65 -5.80 -5.82
CA SER A 69 -13.46 -6.47 -7.10
C SER A 69 -12.56 -5.61 -7.98
N GLN A 70 -12.05 -6.19 -9.06
CA GLN A 70 -11.29 -5.41 -10.04
C GLN A 70 -12.12 -4.24 -10.59
N SER A 71 -13.39 -4.47 -10.83
CA SER A 71 -14.27 -3.43 -11.37
C SER A 71 -14.46 -2.29 -10.37
N VAL A 72 -14.64 -2.61 -9.10
CA VAL A 72 -14.77 -1.60 -8.07
C VAL A 72 -13.49 -0.81 -7.94
N ALA A 73 -12.34 -1.48 -7.86
CA ALA A 73 -11.06 -0.80 -7.76
C ALA A 73 -10.82 0.12 -8.96
N ALA A 74 -11.14 -0.36 -10.16
CA ALA A 74 -10.99 0.43 -11.37
C ALA A 74 -11.88 1.67 -11.36
N ALA A 75 -13.12 1.51 -10.94
CA ALA A 75 -14.04 2.64 -10.85
C ALA A 75 -13.57 3.69 -9.86
N LEU A 76 -13.00 3.25 -8.73
CA LEU A 76 -12.51 4.18 -7.70
C LEU A 76 -11.34 5.02 -8.20
N VAL A 77 -10.49 4.46 -9.03
CA VAL A 77 -9.29 5.18 -9.50
C VAL A 77 -9.44 5.71 -10.92
N GLY A 78 -10.58 5.46 -11.58
CA GLY A 78 -10.87 6.06 -12.88
C GLY A 78 -10.22 5.40 -14.06
N VAL A 79 -9.98 4.08 -14.01
CA VAL A 79 -9.49 3.33 -15.17
C VAL A 79 -10.59 2.44 -15.73
N SER A 80 -10.44 2.03 -16.98
CA SER A 80 -11.49 1.29 -17.67
C SER A 80 -11.68 -0.10 -17.08
N PHE A 81 -12.90 -0.57 -17.14
CA PHE A 81 -13.28 -1.89 -16.63
C PHE A 81 -14.53 -2.41 -17.32
N ASN A 82 -14.70 -3.71 -17.22
CA ASN A 82 -15.93 -4.38 -17.63
C ASN A 82 -16.58 -4.92 -16.35
N PRO A 83 -17.88 -4.64 -16.09
CA PRO A 83 -18.50 -5.07 -14.84
C PRO A 83 -18.44 -6.57 -14.59
N LYS A 84 -18.38 -7.38 -15.65
CA LYS A 84 -18.32 -8.84 -15.51
C LYS A 84 -16.91 -9.40 -15.58
N LYS A 85 -16.06 -8.81 -16.43
CA LYS A 85 -14.73 -9.35 -16.70
C LYS A 85 -13.62 -8.69 -15.86
N GLY A 86 -13.92 -7.58 -15.26
CA GLY A 86 -12.95 -6.86 -14.44
C GLY A 86 -12.17 -5.81 -15.23
N SER A 87 -10.92 -5.58 -14.84
CA SER A 87 -10.10 -4.54 -15.43
C SER A 87 -8.72 -5.08 -15.75
N SER A 88 -8.33 -4.98 -17.01
CA SER A 88 -6.98 -5.38 -17.41
C SER A 88 -5.93 -4.47 -16.78
N THR A 89 -6.24 -3.20 -16.59
CA THR A 89 -5.33 -2.25 -15.96
C THR A 89 -5.05 -2.65 -14.51
N ILE A 90 -6.12 -2.91 -13.74
CA ILE A 90 -5.96 -3.35 -12.36
C ILE A 90 -5.19 -4.67 -12.31
N ARG A 91 -5.50 -5.60 -13.20
CA ARG A 91 -4.82 -6.89 -13.25
C ARG A 91 -3.31 -6.71 -13.48
N LYS A 92 -2.94 -5.81 -14.39
CA LYS A 92 -1.52 -5.56 -14.69
C LYS A 92 -0.78 -4.95 -13.51
N TRP A 93 -1.45 -4.09 -12.75
CA TRP A 93 -0.85 -3.49 -11.55
C TRP A 93 -0.63 -4.52 -10.43
N ARG A 94 -1.39 -5.62 -10.45
CA ARG A 94 -1.30 -6.67 -9.44
C ARG A 94 -0.49 -7.87 -9.94
N ALA A 95 -0.01 -7.82 -11.17
CA ALA A 95 0.69 -8.94 -11.77
C ALA A 95 2.04 -9.16 -11.11
N ARG A 96 2.47 -10.41 -11.08
CA ARG A 96 3.78 -10.74 -10.52
C ARG A 96 4.87 -9.98 -11.27
N PRO A 97 5.92 -9.55 -10.57
CA PRO A 97 6.97 -8.72 -11.21
C PRO A 97 7.66 -9.41 -12.39
N ASP A 98 7.68 -10.72 -12.42
CA ASP A 98 8.30 -11.48 -13.51
C ASP A 98 7.37 -11.69 -14.71
N SER A 99 6.14 -11.19 -14.64
CA SER A 99 5.18 -11.29 -15.72
C SER A 99 5.44 -10.22 -16.77
N ASP A 100 5.31 -10.59 -18.05
CA ASP A 100 5.41 -9.63 -19.14
C ASP A 100 4.30 -8.60 -19.12
N ASP A 101 3.18 -8.93 -18.45
CA ASP A 101 2.03 -8.02 -18.35
C ASP A 101 2.14 -7.02 -17.22
N ALA A 102 3.10 -7.20 -16.32
CA ALA A 102 3.21 -6.33 -15.15
C ALA A 102 3.43 -4.87 -15.55
N ARG A 103 2.72 -3.98 -14.88
CA ARG A 103 2.87 -2.52 -15.06
C ARG A 103 2.86 -1.86 -13.69
N ALA A 104 3.69 -0.84 -13.55
CA ALA A 104 3.73 -0.09 -12.30
C ALA A 104 2.46 0.76 -12.16
N ILE A 105 1.87 0.76 -10.97
CA ILE A 105 0.72 1.60 -10.69
C ILE A 105 1.19 3.06 -10.57
N PRO A 106 0.51 4.02 -11.22
CA PRO A 106 0.84 5.43 -11.02
C PRO A 106 0.56 5.86 -9.59
N TYR A 107 1.36 6.82 -9.10
CA TYR A 107 1.19 7.32 -7.73
C TYR A 107 -0.24 7.80 -7.47
N SER A 108 -0.83 8.55 -8.41
CA SER A 108 -2.18 9.10 -8.21
C SER A 108 -3.21 8.00 -8.01
N ALA A 109 -3.13 6.92 -8.77
CA ALA A 109 -4.06 5.80 -8.61
C ALA A 109 -3.83 5.08 -7.28
N TRP A 110 -2.57 4.86 -6.92
CA TRP A 110 -2.24 4.23 -5.64
C TRP A 110 -2.72 5.08 -4.47
N ARG A 111 -2.49 6.39 -4.54
CA ARG A 111 -2.94 7.29 -3.48
C ARG A 111 -4.45 7.29 -3.31
N LEU A 112 -5.19 7.25 -4.43
CA LEU A 112 -6.65 7.13 -4.35
C LEU A 112 -7.06 5.83 -3.68
N MET A 113 -6.40 4.73 -3.99
CA MET A 113 -6.69 3.46 -3.32
C MET A 113 -6.47 3.56 -1.81
N LEU A 114 -5.35 4.15 -1.41
CA LEU A 114 -5.04 4.32 0.02
C LEU A 114 -6.08 5.21 0.71
N LEU A 115 -6.53 6.27 0.04
CA LEU A 115 -7.56 7.15 0.58
C LEU A 115 -8.89 6.43 0.74
N TYR A 116 -9.34 5.72 -0.29
CA TYR A 116 -10.60 4.98 -0.22
C TYR A 116 -10.54 3.82 0.77
N ALA A 117 -9.37 3.23 0.95
CA ALA A 117 -9.16 2.19 1.95
C ALA A 117 -9.01 2.75 3.37
N ARG A 118 -8.92 4.08 3.49
CA ARG A 118 -8.75 4.78 4.76
C ARG A 118 -7.42 4.46 5.44
N VAL A 119 -6.45 4.07 4.67
CA VAL A 119 -5.07 3.90 5.16
C VAL A 119 -4.45 5.25 5.45
N VAL A 120 -4.73 6.23 4.58
CA VAL A 120 -4.27 7.61 4.74
C VAL A 120 -5.48 8.54 4.67
N SER A 121 -5.31 9.78 5.11
CA SER A 121 -6.37 10.79 5.06
C SER A 121 -6.00 11.90 4.10
N ILE A 122 -7.00 12.67 3.68
CA ILE A 122 -6.77 13.86 2.87
C ILE A 122 -5.93 14.86 3.66
N ASP A 123 -6.17 14.98 4.96
CA ASP A 123 -5.43 15.90 5.82
C ASP A 123 -3.94 15.55 5.87
N ASP A 124 -3.61 14.26 5.85
CA ASP A 124 -2.20 13.83 5.81
C ASP A 124 -1.50 14.37 4.57
N GLY A 125 -2.17 14.30 3.42
CA GLY A 125 -1.62 14.79 2.17
C GLY A 125 -1.45 16.31 2.17
N LEU A 126 -2.45 17.01 2.67
CA LEU A 126 -2.40 18.48 2.73
C LEU A 126 -1.32 18.95 3.69
N ALA A 127 -1.17 18.30 4.85
CA ALA A 127 -0.12 18.64 5.80
C ALA A 127 1.26 18.43 5.19
N ALA A 128 1.44 17.40 4.36
CA ALA A 128 2.72 17.15 3.71
C ALA A 128 3.07 18.29 2.73
N ILE A 129 2.09 18.79 1.98
CA ILE A 129 2.29 19.90 1.07
C ILE A 129 2.67 21.18 1.85
N ASP A 130 1.97 21.46 2.95
CA ASP A 130 2.26 22.62 3.78
C ASP A 130 3.70 22.60 4.29
N ARG A 131 4.15 21.42 4.74
CA ARG A 131 5.53 21.28 5.22
C ARG A 131 6.55 21.53 4.11
N GLN A 132 6.27 21.04 2.90
CA GLN A 132 7.13 21.26 1.75
C GLN A 132 7.19 22.74 1.36
N SER A 133 6.05 23.41 1.40
CA SER A 133 5.97 24.83 1.08
C SER A 133 6.78 25.67 2.07
N VAL A 134 6.71 25.33 3.36
CA VAL A 134 7.47 26.04 4.39
C VAL A 134 8.96 25.77 4.23
N GLY A 135 9.32 24.54 3.88
CA GLY A 135 10.71 24.15 3.69
C GLY A 135 11.32 24.63 2.39
N GLY A 136 10.47 24.99 1.45
CA GLY A 136 10.89 25.44 0.15
C GLY A 136 10.85 26.92 0.06
#